data_864ba7a1885c569863acae6c59ea5599
#
_entry.id   864ba7a1885c569863acae6c59ea5599
#
_cell.length_a   1.000
_cell.length_b   1.000
_cell.length_c   1.000
_cell.angle_alpha   90.00
_cell.angle_beta   90.00
_cell.angle_gamma   90.00
#
_symmetry.space_group_name_H-M   'P 1'
#
loop_
_entity.id
_entity.type
_entity.pdbx_description
1 polymer ?
#
loop_
_entity_poly.entity_id
_entity_poly.type
_entity_poly.pdbx_seq_one_letter_code
_entity_poly.pdbx_strand_id
1 'polypeptide(L)'
;TEVLMKNVPYHLMEAVALHHYAVVDWTVKGPSKDFNEEIYFKSMKAATKMEELVTKHSAIMDKYDPEEKVALFVDEWGGWYDTEPEIANGVLFQQNTMRDAMIAATTLNTFNNHARRVKMANVAQVVNVLQAVILTDKEKMILTPTYHVMKMYKVHHDAQLLPTSFENVDYSLGDDK
;
A
#
# COMPACT_ATOMS: atom_id res chain seq x y z
N THR A 1 6.11 -12.98 -11.33
CA THR A 1 7.52 -12.63 -11.13
C THR A 1 8.44 -13.71 -11.68
N GLU A 2 8.36 -14.98 -11.21
CA GLU A 2 9.33 -16.02 -11.59
C GLU A 2 9.45 -16.23 -13.11
N VAL A 3 8.33 -16.30 -13.82
CA VAL A 3 8.32 -16.45 -15.29
C VAL A 3 9.06 -15.31 -15.99
N LEU A 4 8.84 -14.07 -15.55
CA LEU A 4 9.54 -12.90 -16.09
C LEU A 4 11.04 -12.97 -15.80
N MET A 5 11.42 -13.14 -14.54
CA MET A 5 12.82 -13.16 -14.12
C MET A 5 13.63 -14.29 -14.77
N LYS A 6 12.97 -15.42 -15.08
CA LYS A 6 13.62 -16.56 -15.73
C LYS A 6 13.82 -16.38 -17.23
N ASN A 7 12.89 -15.70 -17.91
CA ASN A 7 12.81 -15.71 -19.38
C ASN A 7 13.14 -14.38 -20.04
N VAL A 8 13.13 -13.27 -19.30
CA VAL A 8 13.43 -11.94 -19.84
C VAL A 8 14.83 -11.52 -19.35
N PRO A 9 15.76 -11.18 -20.26
CA PRO A 9 17.06 -10.64 -19.87
C PRO A 9 16.93 -9.34 -19.07
N TYR A 10 17.68 -9.21 -17.94
CA TYR A 10 17.50 -8.05 -17.03
C TYR A 10 17.90 -6.72 -17.67
N HIS A 11 18.73 -6.69 -18.70
CA HIS A 11 19.03 -5.43 -19.41
C HIS A 11 17.82 -4.90 -20.20
N LEU A 12 16.72 -5.66 -20.28
CA LEU A 12 15.45 -5.26 -20.88
C LEU A 12 14.39 -4.92 -19.83
N MET A 13 14.72 -5.01 -18.53
CA MET A 13 13.79 -4.75 -17.43
C MET A 13 14.45 -3.83 -16.41
N GLU A 14 13.84 -2.68 -16.12
CA GLU A 14 14.22 -1.85 -14.97
C GLU A 14 13.57 -2.37 -13.68
N ALA A 15 12.34 -2.86 -13.78
CA ALA A 15 11.59 -3.32 -12.62
C ALA A 15 10.54 -4.37 -12.97
N VAL A 16 10.07 -5.05 -11.94
CA VAL A 16 8.85 -5.87 -11.95
C VAL A 16 7.78 -5.15 -11.14
N ALA A 17 6.57 -5.02 -11.70
CA ALA A 17 5.44 -4.38 -11.04
C ALA A 17 4.71 -5.33 -10.08
N LEU A 18 4.25 -4.79 -8.96
CA LEU A 18 3.41 -5.46 -7.96
C LEU A 18 2.27 -4.53 -7.55
N HIS A 19 1.03 -5.03 -7.59
CA HIS A 19 -0.15 -4.33 -7.08
C HIS A 19 -0.71 -5.07 -5.87
N HIS A 20 -1.12 -4.32 -4.85
CA HIS A 20 -1.89 -4.86 -3.73
C HIS A 20 -2.76 -3.80 -3.07
N TYR A 21 -4.03 -4.11 -2.91
CA TYR A 21 -4.97 -3.29 -2.15
C TYR A 21 -5.34 -3.94 -0.82
N ALA A 22 -5.41 -3.14 0.22
CA ALA A 22 -5.94 -3.54 1.53
C ALA A 22 -7.47 -3.63 1.42
N VAL A 23 -7.96 -4.77 0.97
CA VAL A 23 -9.38 -5.09 0.78
C VAL A 23 -9.77 -6.18 1.77
N VAL A 24 -10.85 -5.94 2.52
CA VAL A 24 -11.35 -6.91 3.51
C VAL A 24 -11.90 -8.15 2.81
N ASP A 25 -12.71 -7.95 1.79
CA ASP A 25 -13.27 -8.99 0.92
C ASP A 25 -13.56 -8.39 -0.45
N TRP A 26 -13.22 -9.10 -1.52
CA TRP A 26 -13.41 -8.58 -2.88
C TRP A 26 -14.86 -8.53 -3.33
N THR A 27 -15.74 -9.29 -2.69
CA THR A 27 -17.19 -9.28 -2.99
C THR A 27 -17.94 -8.23 -2.18
N VAL A 28 -17.48 -7.95 -0.95
CA VAL A 28 -18.05 -6.95 -0.03
C VAL A 28 -16.90 -6.24 0.65
N LYS A 29 -16.43 -5.15 0.06
CA LYS A 29 -15.24 -4.43 0.54
C LYS A 29 -15.50 -3.66 1.85
N GLY A 30 -16.77 -3.43 2.15
CA GLY A 30 -17.21 -2.65 3.30
C GLY A 30 -17.15 -1.13 3.09
N PRO A 31 -17.76 -0.36 4.01
CA PRO A 31 -17.91 1.08 3.85
C PRO A 31 -16.58 1.82 4.01
N SER A 32 -16.47 2.96 3.32
CA SER A 32 -15.32 3.88 3.45
C SER A 32 -15.36 4.65 4.77
N LYS A 33 -16.55 4.94 5.27
CA LYS A 33 -16.84 5.60 6.57
C LYS A 33 -17.83 4.74 7.38
N ASP A 34 -18.08 5.09 8.62
CA ASP A 34 -19.03 4.41 9.51
C ASP A 34 -18.79 2.90 9.68
N PHE A 35 -17.53 2.49 9.62
CA PHE A 35 -17.11 1.12 9.85
C PHE A 35 -16.90 0.84 11.34
N ASN A 36 -17.12 -0.41 11.74
CA ASN A 36 -16.85 -0.89 13.10
C ASN A 36 -15.39 -1.34 13.27
N GLU A 37 -15.05 -1.73 14.52
CA GLU A 37 -13.72 -2.21 14.87
C GLU A 37 -13.31 -3.46 14.08
N GLU A 38 -14.24 -4.36 13.80
CA GLU A 38 -13.97 -5.58 13.03
C GLU A 38 -13.50 -5.26 11.61
N ILE A 39 -14.18 -4.34 10.93
CA ILE A 39 -13.80 -3.89 9.58
C ILE A 39 -12.46 -3.15 9.63
N TYR A 40 -12.23 -2.32 10.66
CA TYR A 40 -10.93 -1.68 10.86
C TYR A 40 -9.82 -2.71 11.02
N PHE A 41 -9.98 -3.67 11.92
CA PHE A 41 -9.01 -4.73 12.17
C PHE A 41 -8.69 -5.52 10.90
N LYS A 42 -9.72 -5.97 10.18
CA LYS A 42 -9.55 -6.69 8.89
C LYS A 42 -8.85 -5.84 7.84
N SER A 43 -9.11 -4.54 7.79
CA SER A 43 -8.42 -3.62 6.87
C SER A 43 -6.93 -3.52 7.20
N MET A 44 -6.57 -3.44 8.48
CA MET A 44 -5.17 -3.41 8.92
C MET A 44 -4.48 -4.74 8.63
N LYS A 45 -5.13 -5.87 8.93
CA LYS A 45 -4.63 -7.21 8.59
C LYS A 45 -4.42 -7.39 7.07
N ALA A 46 -5.32 -6.83 6.25
CA ALA A 46 -5.15 -6.84 4.80
C ALA A 46 -3.96 -5.97 4.34
N ALA A 47 -3.70 -4.83 5.01
CA ALA A 47 -2.54 -3.98 4.71
C ALA A 47 -1.22 -4.68 5.04
N THR A 48 -1.11 -5.39 6.17
CA THR A 48 0.11 -6.12 6.56
C THR A 48 0.48 -7.25 5.61
N LYS A 49 -0.46 -7.73 4.78
CA LYS A 49 -0.19 -8.73 3.74
C LYS A 49 0.85 -8.26 2.70
N MET A 50 1.04 -6.96 2.56
CA MET A 50 2.09 -6.37 1.71
C MET A 50 3.48 -6.90 2.08
N GLU A 51 3.77 -7.10 3.37
CA GLU A 51 5.04 -7.66 3.85
C GLU A 51 5.30 -9.05 3.26
N GLU A 52 4.28 -9.93 3.31
CA GLU A 52 4.37 -11.28 2.73
C GLU A 52 4.62 -11.23 1.22
N LEU A 53 3.90 -10.34 0.51
CA LEU A 53 4.02 -10.22 -0.94
C LEU A 53 5.40 -9.70 -1.35
N VAL A 54 5.87 -8.62 -0.74
CA VAL A 54 7.19 -8.04 -1.05
C VAL A 54 8.29 -9.04 -0.74
N THR A 55 8.23 -9.73 0.41
CA THR A 55 9.19 -10.77 0.79
C THR A 55 9.23 -11.90 -0.23
N LYS A 56 8.08 -12.45 -0.62
CA LYS A 56 8.01 -13.55 -1.60
C LYS A 56 8.52 -13.14 -2.99
N HIS A 57 8.11 -11.97 -3.46
CA HIS A 57 8.55 -11.47 -4.76
C HIS A 57 10.05 -11.19 -4.77
N SER A 58 10.58 -10.54 -3.73
CA SER A 58 12.01 -10.29 -3.58
C SER A 58 12.82 -11.59 -3.56
N ALA A 59 12.39 -12.59 -2.79
CA ALA A 59 13.08 -13.89 -2.75
C ALA A 59 13.12 -14.61 -4.11
N ILE A 60 12.06 -14.50 -4.90
CA ILE A 60 12.05 -15.01 -6.28
C ILE A 60 13.04 -14.22 -7.14
N MET A 61 13.04 -12.88 -7.02
CA MET A 61 13.93 -12.02 -7.80
C MET A 61 15.40 -12.29 -7.45
N ASP A 62 15.74 -12.44 -6.17
CA ASP A 62 17.10 -12.71 -5.69
C ASP A 62 17.68 -14.01 -6.25
N LYS A 63 16.82 -15.01 -6.53
CA LYS A 63 17.22 -16.27 -7.15
C LYS A 63 17.78 -16.09 -8.58
N TYR A 64 17.26 -15.13 -9.32
CA TYR A 64 17.60 -14.89 -10.73
C TYR A 64 18.48 -13.66 -10.94
N ASP A 65 18.41 -12.70 -10.03
CA ASP A 65 19.12 -11.43 -10.04
C ASP A 65 19.72 -11.12 -8.64
N PRO A 66 20.74 -11.86 -8.22
CA PRO A 66 21.37 -11.68 -6.90
C PRO A 66 22.11 -10.33 -6.77
N GLU A 67 22.42 -9.67 -7.88
CA GLU A 67 23.03 -8.34 -7.91
C GLU A 67 22.01 -7.20 -7.80
N GLU A 68 20.71 -7.51 -7.74
CA GLU A 68 19.62 -6.54 -7.55
C GLU A 68 19.54 -5.45 -8.63
N LYS A 69 19.81 -5.84 -9.86
CA LYS A 69 19.75 -4.95 -11.01
C LYS A 69 18.32 -4.59 -11.41
N VAL A 70 17.36 -5.49 -11.16
CA VAL A 70 15.93 -5.29 -11.44
C VAL A 70 15.23 -4.89 -10.15
N ALA A 71 14.59 -3.74 -10.14
CA ALA A 71 13.82 -3.26 -8.99
C ALA A 71 12.46 -3.95 -8.86
N LEU A 72 11.86 -3.88 -7.67
CA LEU A 72 10.45 -4.14 -7.45
C LEU A 72 9.73 -2.79 -7.32
N PHE A 73 8.76 -2.53 -8.20
CA PHE A 73 7.90 -1.35 -8.15
C PHE A 73 6.53 -1.77 -7.64
N VAL A 74 6.11 -1.21 -6.51
CA VAL A 74 4.75 -1.36 -6.03
C VAL A 74 3.96 -0.16 -6.52
N ASP A 75 3.57 -0.21 -7.78
CA ASP A 75 3.03 0.92 -8.53
C ASP A 75 1.51 1.09 -8.39
N GLU A 76 0.83 0.19 -7.66
CA GLU A 76 -0.52 0.41 -7.14
C GLU A 76 -0.68 -0.20 -5.74
N TRP A 77 -1.07 0.62 -4.76
CA TRP A 77 -1.41 0.16 -3.42
C TRP A 77 -2.34 1.15 -2.70
N GLY A 78 -3.01 0.68 -1.66
CA GLY A 78 -3.89 1.48 -0.82
C GLY A 78 -5.10 0.70 -0.32
N GLY A 79 -6.01 1.37 0.38
CA GLY A 79 -7.31 0.85 0.75
C GLY A 79 -8.32 0.97 -0.39
N TRP A 80 -9.17 -0.05 -0.53
CA TRP A 80 -10.26 -0.02 -1.50
C TRP A 80 -11.55 -0.50 -0.84
N TYR A 81 -12.58 0.34 -0.85
CA TYR A 81 -13.87 0.12 -0.20
C TYR A 81 -15.01 0.16 -1.21
N ASP A 82 -16.22 -0.17 -0.76
CA ASP A 82 -17.41 0.01 -1.57
C ASP A 82 -17.64 1.50 -1.83
N THR A 83 -18.12 1.80 -3.03
CA THR A 83 -18.46 3.18 -3.42
C THR A 83 -19.62 3.70 -2.55
N GLU A 84 -19.54 4.96 -2.14
CA GLU A 84 -20.62 5.62 -1.41
C GLU A 84 -21.93 5.55 -2.19
N PRO A 85 -23.09 5.31 -1.53
CA PRO A 85 -24.36 5.11 -2.21
C PRO A 85 -24.80 6.27 -3.12
N GLU A 86 -24.38 7.49 -2.78
CA GLU A 86 -24.67 8.71 -3.54
C GLU A 86 -23.77 8.94 -4.75
N ILE A 87 -22.73 8.12 -4.91
CA ILE A 87 -21.77 8.23 -6.00
C ILE A 87 -22.19 7.35 -7.18
N ALA A 88 -22.07 7.87 -8.39
CA ALA A 88 -22.42 7.14 -9.60
C ALA A 88 -21.63 5.83 -9.74
N ASN A 89 -22.28 4.79 -10.24
CA ASN A 89 -21.65 3.50 -10.51
C ASN A 89 -20.42 3.65 -11.42
N GLY A 90 -19.34 2.97 -11.04
CA GLY A 90 -18.08 2.97 -11.78
C GLY A 90 -17.13 4.12 -11.43
N VAL A 91 -17.56 5.07 -10.61
CA VAL A 91 -16.66 6.08 -10.03
C VAL A 91 -16.03 5.51 -8.77
N LEU A 92 -14.70 5.48 -8.70
CA LEU A 92 -13.95 4.92 -7.58
C LEU A 92 -13.65 5.97 -6.48
N PHE A 93 -14.62 6.84 -6.20
CA PHE A 93 -14.53 7.78 -5.09
C PHE A 93 -14.86 7.10 -3.78
N GLN A 94 -14.04 7.33 -2.75
CA GLN A 94 -14.30 6.90 -1.38
C GLN A 94 -13.86 7.97 -0.39
N GLN A 95 -14.56 8.08 0.73
CA GLN A 95 -14.18 8.96 1.83
C GLN A 95 -12.91 8.46 2.49
N ASN A 96 -11.86 9.30 2.55
CA ASN A 96 -10.64 8.98 3.28
C ASN A 96 -10.77 9.31 4.78
N THR A 97 -10.26 8.41 5.62
CA THR A 97 -10.32 8.49 7.08
C THR A 97 -8.95 8.23 7.71
N MET A 98 -8.87 8.22 9.05
CA MET A 98 -7.65 7.80 9.75
C MET A 98 -7.28 6.33 9.51
N ARG A 99 -8.24 5.47 9.15
CA ARG A 99 -7.93 4.10 8.70
C ARG A 99 -7.00 4.11 7.49
N ASP A 100 -7.25 4.99 6.53
CA ASP A 100 -6.40 5.12 5.34
C ASP A 100 -4.99 5.60 5.69
N ALA A 101 -4.87 6.53 6.63
CA ALA A 101 -3.57 6.95 7.14
C ALA A 101 -2.79 5.79 7.77
N MET A 102 -3.46 4.95 8.57
CA MET A 102 -2.81 3.78 9.19
C MET A 102 -2.42 2.73 8.16
N ILE A 103 -3.27 2.47 7.16
CA ILE A 103 -2.93 1.61 6.01
C ILE A 103 -1.70 2.16 5.30
N ALA A 104 -1.66 3.46 5.02
CA ALA A 104 -0.52 4.09 4.34
C ALA A 104 0.76 3.97 5.17
N ALA A 105 0.72 4.27 6.46
CA ALA A 105 1.89 4.21 7.34
C ALA A 105 2.43 2.77 7.44
N THR A 106 1.56 1.78 7.67
CA THR A 106 1.94 0.36 7.73
C THR A 106 2.59 -0.11 6.43
N THR A 107 1.99 0.24 5.29
CA THR A 107 2.48 -0.15 3.96
C THR A 107 3.81 0.53 3.64
N LEU A 108 3.96 1.83 3.94
CA LEU A 108 5.21 2.57 3.72
C LEU A 108 6.34 2.07 4.63
N ASN A 109 6.04 1.64 5.87
CA ASN A 109 7.04 0.98 6.73
C ASN A 109 7.56 -0.30 6.09
N THR A 110 6.68 -1.14 5.53
CA THR A 110 7.08 -2.33 4.77
C THR A 110 8.02 -1.94 3.62
N PHE A 111 7.67 -0.95 2.81
CA PHE A 111 8.53 -0.53 1.69
C PHE A 111 9.90 -0.03 2.14
N ASN A 112 9.96 0.77 3.21
CA ASN A 112 11.23 1.23 3.77
C ASN A 112 12.09 0.06 4.26
N ASN A 113 11.50 -0.94 4.94
CA ASN A 113 12.21 -2.13 5.40
C ASN A 113 12.76 -2.98 4.22
N HIS A 114 12.10 -2.91 3.07
CA HIS A 114 12.49 -3.59 1.83
C HIS A 114 13.12 -2.66 0.78
N ALA A 115 13.64 -1.49 1.18
CA ALA A 115 14.20 -0.47 0.27
C ALA A 115 15.37 -0.98 -0.59
N ARG A 116 15.98 -2.11 -0.23
CA ARG A 116 16.98 -2.81 -1.04
C ARG A 116 16.42 -3.19 -2.43
N ARG A 117 15.20 -3.71 -2.48
CA ARG A 117 14.54 -4.17 -3.72
C ARG A 117 13.39 -3.26 -4.15
N VAL A 118 12.61 -2.72 -3.21
CA VAL A 118 11.51 -1.79 -3.50
C VAL A 118 12.09 -0.39 -3.77
N LYS A 119 11.99 0.07 -5.00
CA LYS A 119 12.56 1.38 -5.44
C LYS A 119 11.49 2.41 -5.79
N MET A 120 10.25 2.00 -5.97
CA MET A 120 9.12 2.89 -6.23
C MET A 120 7.85 2.34 -5.61
N ALA A 121 7.03 3.22 -5.04
CA ALA A 121 5.74 2.89 -4.47
C ALA A 121 4.72 4.00 -4.74
N ASN A 122 3.68 3.72 -5.52
CA ASN A 122 2.69 4.70 -5.95
C ASN A 122 1.34 4.38 -5.33
N VAL A 123 0.88 5.26 -4.43
CA VAL A 123 -0.47 5.12 -3.87
C VAL A 123 -1.55 5.31 -4.93
N ALA A 124 -2.59 4.55 -4.87
CA ALA A 124 -3.74 4.70 -5.77
C ALA A 124 -4.88 5.44 -5.05
N GLN A 125 -5.13 6.73 -5.40
CA GLN A 125 -4.42 7.53 -6.38
C GLN A 125 -4.17 8.95 -5.84
N VAL A 126 -3.75 9.90 -6.69
CA VAL A 126 -3.40 11.24 -6.19
C VAL A 126 -4.65 12.06 -5.85
N VAL A 127 -5.68 12.09 -6.73
CA VAL A 127 -6.86 12.97 -6.61
C VAL A 127 -8.16 12.20 -6.81
N ASN A 128 -9.09 12.33 -5.89
CA ASN A 128 -10.49 11.89 -5.95
C ASN A 128 -10.75 10.40 -6.23
N VAL A 129 -9.74 9.55 -6.27
CA VAL A 129 -9.90 8.14 -6.63
C VAL A 129 -9.27 7.27 -5.55
N LEU A 130 -10.00 6.25 -5.08
CA LEU A 130 -9.55 5.28 -4.08
C LEU A 130 -8.96 5.96 -2.83
N GLN A 131 -7.78 5.54 -2.36
CA GLN A 131 -7.10 6.18 -1.25
C GLN A 131 -6.43 7.50 -1.70
N ALA A 132 -7.25 8.47 -2.09
CA ALA A 132 -6.79 9.73 -2.64
C ALA A 132 -5.92 10.52 -1.64
N VAL A 133 -4.81 11.06 -2.12
CA VAL A 133 -3.96 11.98 -1.35
C VAL A 133 -4.64 13.33 -1.17
N ILE A 134 -5.38 13.78 -2.19
CA ILE A 134 -6.08 15.06 -2.24
C ILE A 134 -7.52 14.81 -2.70
N LEU A 135 -8.47 15.48 -2.07
CA LEU A 135 -9.85 15.55 -2.54
C LEU A 135 -10.16 16.97 -3.03
N THR A 136 -10.82 17.06 -4.16
CA THR A 136 -11.22 18.34 -4.77
C THR A 136 -12.69 18.32 -5.16
N ASP A 137 -13.34 19.47 -5.03
CA ASP A 137 -14.65 19.77 -5.56
C ASP A 137 -14.65 21.21 -6.08
N LYS A 138 -14.61 21.36 -7.39
CA LYS A 138 -14.45 22.66 -8.08
C LYS A 138 -13.22 23.40 -7.55
N GLU A 139 -13.39 24.59 -6.97
CA GLU A 139 -12.32 25.41 -6.38
C GLU A 139 -11.91 24.98 -4.96
N LYS A 140 -12.59 24.02 -4.36
CA LYS A 140 -12.28 23.53 -3.01
C LYS A 140 -11.28 22.37 -3.08
N MET A 141 -10.40 22.31 -2.09
CA MET A 141 -9.40 21.24 -1.95
C MET A 141 -9.24 20.87 -0.47
N ILE A 142 -9.11 19.57 -0.23
CA ILE A 142 -8.82 19.02 1.10
C ILE A 142 -7.61 18.09 0.99
N LEU A 143 -6.68 18.25 1.90
CA LEU A 143 -5.57 17.31 2.11
C LEU A 143 -6.06 16.18 3.02
N THR A 144 -6.00 14.95 2.53
CA THR A 144 -6.49 13.78 3.27
C THR A 144 -5.53 13.35 4.39
N PRO A 145 -5.96 12.49 5.34
CA PRO A 145 -5.03 11.87 6.29
C PRO A 145 -3.85 11.16 5.60
N THR A 146 -4.07 10.53 4.45
CA THR A 146 -3.01 9.91 3.62
C THR A 146 -1.96 10.95 3.17
N TYR A 147 -2.37 12.17 2.78
CA TYR A 147 -1.44 13.24 2.45
C TYR A 147 -0.46 13.53 3.60
N HIS A 148 -0.98 13.62 4.81
CA HIS A 148 -0.15 13.93 5.98
C HIS A 148 0.85 12.82 6.28
N VAL A 149 0.48 11.55 6.10
CA VAL A 149 1.42 10.42 6.19
C VAL A 149 2.51 10.55 5.11
N MET A 150 2.14 10.73 3.84
CA MET A 150 3.10 10.89 2.75
C MET A 150 4.07 12.06 3.02
N LYS A 151 3.55 13.18 3.56
CA LYS A 151 4.37 14.34 3.95
C LYS A 151 5.37 14.00 5.05
N MET A 152 4.98 13.22 6.07
CA MET A 152 5.89 12.77 7.13
C MET A 152 6.98 11.84 6.58
N TYR A 153 6.64 10.97 5.66
CA TYR A 153 7.58 10.00 5.06
C TYR A 153 8.54 10.61 4.03
N LYS A 154 8.34 11.86 3.62
CA LYS A 154 9.23 12.56 2.69
C LYS A 154 10.71 12.54 3.14
N VAL A 155 10.98 12.51 4.43
CA VAL A 155 12.34 12.49 5.00
C VAL A 155 13.10 11.20 4.72
N HIS A 156 12.41 10.15 4.27
CA HIS A 156 13.02 8.85 3.94
C HIS A 156 13.53 8.77 2.49
N HIS A 157 13.19 9.73 1.63
CA HIS A 157 13.74 9.79 0.28
C HIS A 157 15.23 10.07 0.33
N ASP A 158 16.00 9.29 -0.44
CA ASP A 158 17.48 9.36 -0.50
C ASP A 158 18.18 9.19 0.85
N ALA A 159 17.48 8.63 1.85
CA ALA A 159 18.00 8.38 3.18
C ALA A 159 18.54 6.95 3.30
N GLN A 160 19.44 6.75 4.24
CA GLN A 160 19.92 5.42 4.61
C GLN A 160 19.03 4.82 5.69
N LEU A 161 18.48 3.63 5.44
CA LEU A 161 17.75 2.86 6.45
C LEU A 161 18.68 2.45 7.59
N LEU A 162 18.29 2.82 8.81
CA LEU A 162 18.93 2.31 10.02
C LEU A 162 18.06 1.19 10.61
N PRO A 163 18.64 0.00 10.89
CA PRO A 163 17.88 -1.07 11.54
C PRO A 163 17.31 -0.60 12.87
N THR A 164 16.02 -0.78 13.06
CA THR A 164 15.32 -0.38 14.27
C THR A 164 14.54 -1.57 14.81
N SER A 165 14.59 -1.79 16.11
CA SER A 165 13.76 -2.76 16.80
C SER A 165 13.12 -2.11 18.01
N PHE A 166 11.88 -2.48 18.29
CA PHE A 166 11.16 -2.04 19.47
C PHE A 166 10.27 -3.19 19.96
N GLU A 167 9.87 -3.11 21.23
CA GLU A 167 8.92 -4.06 21.79
C GLU A 167 7.55 -3.82 21.14
N ASN A 168 7.00 -4.87 20.52
CA ASN A 168 5.69 -4.78 19.88
C ASN A 168 4.58 -4.98 20.90
N VAL A 169 3.50 -4.22 20.73
CA VAL A 169 2.21 -4.48 21.35
C VAL A 169 1.29 -5.08 20.30
N ASP A 170 0.85 -6.30 20.51
CA ASP A 170 -0.08 -6.97 19.59
C ASP A 170 -1.45 -6.28 19.64
N TYR A 171 -2.03 -6.10 18.46
CA TYR A 171 -3.44 -5.74 18.32
C TYR A 171 -4.22 -7.00 17.90
N SER A 172 -5.19 -7.38 18.68
CA SER A 172 -5.99 -8.59 18.43
C SER A 172 -7.48 -8.29 18.57
N LEU A 173 -8.29 -9.01 17.82
CA LEU A 173 -9.75 -8.97 17.93
C LEU A 173 -10.27 -10.41 18.04
N GLY A 174 -10.79 -10.77 19.23
CA GLY A 174 -11.11 -12.16 19.54
C GLY A 174 -9.86 -13.03 19.51
N ASP A 175 -9.92 -14.13 18.75
CA ASP A 175 -8.79 -15.05 18.57
C ASP A 175 -7.86 -14.66 17.42
N ASP A 176 -8.19 -13.63 16.66
CA ASP A 176 -7.39 -13.12 15.53
C ASP A 176 -6.32 -12.09 15.98
N LYS A 177 -5.13 -12.18 15.37
CA LYS A 177 -4.00 -11.24 15.56
C LYS A 177 -3.56 -10.62 14.25
#